data_20de2e2c1bbe75d464ab7886d6224c16
#
_entry.id   20de2e2c1bbe75d464ab7886d6224c16
#
_cell.length_a   1.000
_cell.length_b   1.000
_cell.length_c   1.000
_cell.angle_alpha   90.00
_cell.angle_beta   90.00
_cell.angle_gamma   90.00
#
_symmetry.space_group_name_H-M   'P 1'
#
loop_
_entity.id
_entity.type
_entity.pdbx_description
1 polymer ?
#
loop_
_entity_poly.entity_id
_entity_poly.type
_entity_poly.pdbx_seq_one_letter_code
_entity_poly.pdbx_strand_id
1 'polypeptide(L)'
;MACDRLQALGAPYTSVYAYMLHGDELVLEAHAGRDTEHTRIPVGKGVCGTAVASGEDQNVPDVGAIGNYLACNLDTKSELVVLIRRGQTILGQLDVDSDVAAGFGDREHAEVREVADALAVLL
;
A
#
# COMPACT_ATOMS: atom_id res chain seq x y z
N MET A 1 12.03 -6.88 8.82
CA MET A 1 10.59 -6.86 8.50
C MET A 1 10.37 -6.48 7.06
N ALA A 2 9.22 -6.85 6.50
CA ALA A 2 8.93 -6.64 5.07
C ALA A 2 8.96 -5.17 4.66
N CYS A 3 8.36 -4.28 5.47
CA CYS A 3 8.35 -2.83 5.17
C CYS A 3 9.75 -2.25 5.12
N ASP A 4 10.60 -2.63 6.07
CA ASP A 4 12.00 -2.15 6.12
C ASP A 4 12.78 -2.62 4.90
N ARG A 5 12.58 -3.85 4.47
CA ARG A 5 13.28 -4.42 3.31
C ARG A 5 12.91 -3.70 2.02
N LEU A 6 11.62 -3.43 1.82
CA LEU A 6 11.16 -2.70 0.65
C LEU A 6 11.68 -1.27 0.66
N GLN A 7 11.56 -0.58 1.80
CA GLN A 7 12.00 0.79 1.93
C GLN A 7 13.51 0.92 1.71
N ALA A 8 14.29 -0.06 2.15
CA ALA A 8 15.74 -0.09 1.99
C ALA A 8 16.20 -0.22 0.53
N LEU A 9 15.32 -0.60 -0.39
CA LEU A 9 15.64 -0.62 -1.82
C LEU A 9 15.84 0.79 -2.39
N GLY A 10 15.41 1.82 -1.64
CA GLY A 10 15.51 3.20 -2.08
C GLY A 10 14.38 3.60 -3.01
N ALA A 11 14.52 4.74 -3.70
CA ALA A 11 13.48 5.19 -4.63
C ALA A 11 13.13 4.10 -5.65
N PRO A 12 11.84 3.91 -5.98
CA PRO A 12 10.70 4.73 -5.60
C PRO A 12 10.07 4.40 -4.22
N TYR A 13 10.63 3.47 -3.47
CA TYR A 13 10.07 3.01 -2.19
C TYR A 13 10.38 4.01 -1.07
N THR A 14 9.71 5.16 -1.07
CA THR A 14 9.93 6.21 -0.07
C THR A 14 9.41 5.81 1.30
N SER A 15 8.16 5.33 1.36
CA SER A 15 7.54 4.85 2.59
C SER A 15 6.69 3.62 2.31
N VAL A 16 6.67 2.66 3.23
CA VAL A 16 5.94 1.40 3.08
C VAL A 16 5.11 1.18 4.34
N TYR A 17 3.82 0.89 4.15
CA TYR A 17 2.87 0.66 5.23
C TYR A 17 2.20 -0.69 5.06
N ALA A 18 2.15 -1.48 6.14
CA ALA A 18 1.44 -2.75 6.15
C ALA A 18 0.15 -2.59 6.96
N TYR A 19 -0.98 -2.74 6.31
CA TYR A 19 -2.30 -2.69 6.94
C TYR A 19 -2.92 -4.07 6.95
N MET A 20 -3.58 -4.41 8.06
CA MET A 20 -4.35 -5.65 8.17
C MET A 20 -5.83 -5.32 8.18
N LEU A 21 -6.63 -6.16 7.52
CA LEU A 21 -8.07 -5.98 7.44
C LEU A 21 -8.76 -6.59 8.65
N HIS A 22 -9.49 -5.76 9.40
CA HIS A 22 -10.30 -6.15 10.54
C HIS A 22 -11.75 -5.73 10.28
N GLY A 23 -12.57 -6.67 9.80
CA GLY A 23 -13.95 -6.37 9.44
C GLY A 23 -14.00 -5.43 8.22
N ASP A 24 -14.47 -4.22 8.41
CA ASP A 24 -14.60 -3.19 7.37
C ASP A 24 -13.56 -2.07 7.51
N GLU A 25 -12.47 -2.33 8.25
CA GLU A 25 -11.46 -1.32 8.56
C GLU A 25 -10.05 -1.91 8.38
N LEU A 26 -9.17 -1.13 7.74
CA LEU A 26 -7.74 -1.43 7.65
C LEU A 26 -7.04 -0.83 8.85
N VAL A 27 -6.21 -1.62 9.53
CA VAL A 27 -5.46 -1.20 10.73
C VAL A 27 -3.97 -1.30 10.45
N LEU A 28 -3.25 -0.22 10.70
CA LEU A 28 -1.80 -0.17 10.49
C LEU A 28 -1.09 -1.08 11.50
N GLU A 29 -0.30 -2.03 10.99
CA GLU A 29 0.45 -2.99 11.81
C GLU A 29 1.95 -2.70 11.83
N ALA A 30 2.50 -2.19 10.72
CA ALA A 30 3.92 -1.90 10.60
C ALA A 30 4.15 -0.87 9.50
N HIS A 31 5.24 -0.11 9.60
CA HIS A 31 5.63 0.79 8.52
C HIS A 31 7.15 1.06 8.56
N ALA A 32 7.66 1.53 7.42
CA ALA A 32 9.02 2.02 7.28
C ALA A 32 8.97 3.30 6.45
N GLY A 33 9.76 4.30 6.84
CA GLY A 33 9.75 5.62 6.23
C GLY A 33 8.96 6.59 7.07
N ARG A 34 8.19 7.46 6.40
CA ARG A 34 7.46 8.54 7.09
C ARG A 34 6.31 8.01 7.95
N ASP A 35 6.07 8.64 9.09
CA ASP A 35 4.91 8.35 9.93
C ASP A 35 3.63 8.77 9.20
N THR A 36 2.51 8.16 9.59
CA THR A 36 1.20 8.49 9.04
C THR A 36 0.19 8.68 10.17
N GLU A 37 -0.76 9.58 9.95
CA GLU A 37 -1.92 9.76 10.83
C GLU A 37 -3.00 8.71 10.54
N HIS A 38 -2.94 8.08 9.37
CA HIS A 38 -3.94 7.12 8.91
C HIS A 38 -3.64 5.72 9.46
N THR A 39 -3.84 5.54 10.77
CA THR A 39 -3.63 4.24 11.43
C THR A 39 -4.83 3.31 11.26
N ARG A 40 -6.01 3.86 10.91
CA ARG A 40 -7.23 3.12 10.62
C ARG A 40 -7.92 3.74 9.41
N ILE A 41 -8.21 2.91 8.41
CA ILE A 41 -8.79 3.37 7.15
C ILE A 41 -10.06 2.53 6.87
N PRO A 42 -11.23 3.17 6.77
CA PRO A 42 -12.44 2.45 6.38
C PRO A 42 -12.34 1.89 4.96
N VAL A 43 -12.87 0.68 4.75
CA VAL A 43 -12.98 0.10 3.42
C VAL A 43 -13.78 1.05 2.52
N GLY A 44 -13.30 1.28 1.31
CA GLY A 44 -13.90 2.19 0.35
C GLY A 44 -13.34 3.61 0.38
N LYS A 45 -12.50 3.94 1.37
CA LYS A 45 -11.96 5.28 1.53
C LYS A 45 -10.50 5.35 1.08
N GLY A 46 -10.18 6.34 0.23
CA GLY A 46 -8.84 6.54 -0.31
C GLY A 46 -8.42 5.40 -1.24
N VAL A 47 -7.14 5.40 -1.62
CA VAL A 47 -6.58 4.36 -2.49
C VAL A 47 -6.57 3.02 -1.76
N CYS A 48 -6.15 3.00 -0.51
CA CYS A 48 -6.10 1.79 0.33
C CYS A 48 -7.49 1.16 0.51
N GLY A 49 -8.48 1.95 0.90
CA GLY A 49 -9.84 1.46 1.09
C GLY A 49 -10.49 1.01 -0.21
N THR A 50 -10.19 1.70 -1.31
CA THR A 50 -10.70 1.35 -2.63
C THR A 50 -10.14 0.01 -3.11
N ALA A 51 -8.86 -0.27 -2.84
CA ALA A 51 -8.24 -1.55 -3.21
C ALA A 51 -8.99 -2.72 -2.57
N VAL A 52 -9.31 -2.62 -1.28
CA VAL A 52 -10.06 -3.66 -0.58
C VAL A 52 -11.49 -3.76 -1.12
N ALA A 53 -12.17 -2.64 -1.31
CA ALA A 53 -13.56 -2.62 -1.78
C ALA A 53 -13.70 -3.22 -3.18
N SER A 54 -12.74 -2.95 -4.08
CA SER A 54 -12.75 -3.46 -5.45
C SER A 54 -12.15 -4.85 -5.58
N GLY A 55 -11.35 -5.29 -4.60
CA GLY A 55 -10.62 -6.55 -4.67
C GLY A 55 -9.45 -6.53 -5.64
N GLU A 56 -8.95 -5.33 -5.98
CA GLU A 56 -7.87 -5.16 -6.95
C GLU A 56 -6.76 -4.27 -6.41
N ASP A 57 -5.52 -4.61 -6.78
CA ASP A 57 -4.36 -3.74 -6.52
C ASP A 57 -4.57 -2.39 -7.20
N GLN A 58 -3.97 -1.34 -6.63
CA GLN A 58 -4.07 0.01 -7.16
C GLN A 58 -2.66 0.54 -7.45
N ASN A 59 -2.43 0.98 -8.68
CA ASN A 59 -1.20 1.65 -9.06
C ASN A 59 -1.57 3.06 -9.53
N VAL A 60 -1.21 4.05 -8.73
CA VAL A 60 -1.59 5.45 -8.96
C VAL A 60 -0.34 6.24 -9.34
N PRO A 61 -0.13 6.54 -10.63
CA PRO A 61 1.06 7.26 -11.08
C PRO A 61 1.07 8.74 -10.66
N ASP A 62 -0.10 9.32 -10.43
CA ASP A 62 -0.23 10.70 -9.99
C ASP A 62 -1.36 10.81 -8.97
N VAL A 63 -1.00 10.90 -7.68
CA VAL A 63 -1.99 10.98 -6.59
C VAL A 63 -2.81 12.27 -6.66
N GLY A 64 -2.29 13.33 -7.28
CA GLY A 64 -3.01 14.60 -7.46
C GLY A 64 -4.21 14.49 -8.40
N ALA A 65 -4.28 13.44 -9.21
CA ALA A 65 -5.38 13.20 -10.14
C ALA A 65 -6.51 12.39 -9.50
N ILE A 66 -6.34 11.91 -8.27
CA ILE A 66 -7.33 11.06 -7.59
C ILE A 66 -8.23 11.92 -6.70
N GLY A 67 -9.55 11.86 -6.96
CA GLY A 67 -10.53 12.61 -6.17
C GLY A 67 -10.78 12.04 -4.78
N ASN A 68 -10.45 10.76 -4.53
CA ASN A 68 -10.65 10.07 -3.26
C ASN A 68 -9.31 9.71 -2.62
N TYR A 69 -8.36 10.63 -2.64
CA TYR A 69 -7.03 10.39 -2.09
C TYR A 69 -6.94 10.86 -0.63
N LEU A 70 -6.44 9.97 0.23
CA LEU A 70 -6.07 10.29 1.61
C LEU A 70 -4.58 10.58 1.66
N ALA A 71 -4.23 11.86 1.70
CA ALA A 71 -2.83 12.28 1.74
C ALA A 71 -2.18 11.92 3.07
N CYS A 72 -1.18 11.03 3.05
CA CYS A 72 -0.32 10.75 4.19
C CYS A 72 0.81 11.76 4.28
N ASN A 73 1.19 12.33 3.14
CA ASN A 73 2.27 13.30 3.04
C ASN A 73 2.08 14.13 1.77
N LEU A 74 2.34 15.44 1.87
CA LEU A 74 2.17 16.37 0.73
C LEU A 74 3.22 16.14 -0.36
N ASP A 75 4.35 15.49 -0.04
CA ASP A 75 5.41 15.22 -1.01
C ASP A 75 5.18 13.96 -1.81
N THR A 76 4.21 13.14 -1.44
CA THR A 76 3.88 11.92 -2.17
C THR A 76 3.36 12.26 -3.56
N LYS A 77 3.95 11.63 -4.57
CA LYS A 77 3.60 11.83 -5.99
C LYS A 77 2.87 10.64 -6.59
N SER A 78 3.27 9.43 -6.22
CA SER A 78 2.66 8.19 -6.70
C SER A 78 2.47 7.20 -5.56
N GLU A 79 1.57 6.24 -5.77
CA GLU A 79 1.25 5.25 -4.76
C GLU A 79 0.94 3.90 -5.39
N LEU A 80 1.40 2.83 -4.76
CA LEU A 80 1.10 1.46 -5.14
C LEU A 80 0.51 0.72 -3.94
N VAL A 81 -0.68 0.17 -4.10
CA VAL A 81 -1.31 -0.68 -3.10
C VAL A 81 -1.44 -2.08 -3.66
N VAL A 82 -0.87 -3.06 -2.95
CA VAL A 82 -0.90 -4.47 -3.33
C VAL A 82 -1.59 -5.25 -2.22
N LEU A 83 -2.66 -5.96 -2.57
CA LEU A 83 -3.42 -6.73 -1.60
C LEU A 83 -2.67 -7.97 -1.15
N ILE A 84 -2.78 -8.28 0.14
CA ILE A 84 -2.30 -9.54 0.71
C ILE A 84 -3.51 -10.46 0.79
N ARG A 85 -3.48 -11.57 0.06
CA ARG A 85 -4.61 -12.50 -0.02
C ARG A 85 -4.20 -13.94 0.17
N ARG A 86 -5.14 -14.72 0.70
CA ARG A 86 -5.08 -16.17 0.70
C ARG A 86 -6.27 -16.66 -0.11
N GLY A 87 -6.01 -17.13 -1.36
CA GLY A 87 -7.07 -17.40 -2.31
C GLY A 87 -7.85 -16.12 -2.63
N GLN A 88 -9.14 -16.11 -2.37
CA GLN A 88 -9.99 -14.92 -2.57
C GLN A 88 -10.18 -14.10 -1.30
N THR A 89 -9.64 -14.55 -0.17
CA THR A 89 -9.76 -13.84 1.10
C THR A 89 -8.70 -12.77 1.20
N ILE A 90 -9.11 -11.52 1.37
CA ILE A 90 -8.21 -10.38 1.57
C ILE A 90 -7.86 -10.31 3.04
N LEU A 91 -6.56 -10.40 3.36
CA LEU A 91 -6.04 -10.35 4.73
C LEU A 91 -5.58 -8.95 5.11
N GLY A 92 -5.14 -8.18 4.12
CA GLY A 92 -4.61 -6.84 4.33
C GLY A 92 -3.98 -6.31 3.06
N GLN A 93 -3.01 -5.41 3.20
CA GLN A 93 -2.32 -4.83 2.03
C GLN A 93 -0.97 -4.25 2.40
N LEU A 94 -0.12 -4.10 1.38
CA LEU A 94 1.06 -3.26 1.43
C LEU A 94 0.76 -1.99 0.64
N ASP A 95 0.97 -0.84 1.28
CA ASP A 95 0.77 0.49 0.71
C ASP A 95 2.13 1.14 0.59
N VAL A 96 2.54 1.47 -0.62
CA VAL A 96 3.85 2.07 -0.90
C VAL A 96 3.65 3.46 -1.49
N ASP A 97 4.19 4.47 -0.81
CA ASP A 97 4.16 5.85 -1.26
C ASP A 97 5.52 6.23 -1.81
N SER A 98 5.52 7.01 -2.90
CA SER A 98 6.73 7.51 -3.52
C SER A 98 6.70 9.01 -3.74
N ASP A 99 7.83 9.67 -3.52
CA ASP A 99 8.04 11.06 -3.88
C ASP A 99 8.39 11.22 -5.36
N VAL A 100 8.46 10.10 -6.09
CA VAL A 100 8.72 10.08 -7.53
C VAL A 100 7.41 9.88 -8.27
N ALA A 101 7.07 10.77 -9.21
CA ALA A 101 5.89 10.61 -10.04
C ALA A 101 6.03 9.36 -10.92
N ALA A 102 4.93 8.61 -11.10
CA ALA A 102 4.92 7.38 -11.87
C ALA A 102 6.05 6.41 -11.45
N GLY A 103 6.29 6.32 -10.12
CA GLY A 103 7.41 5.56 -9.59
C GLY A 103 7.29 4.04 -9.71
N PHE A 104 6.08 3.52 -9.93
CA PHE A 104 5.82 2.09 -9.88
C PHE A 104 5.42 1.54 -11.24
N GLY A 105 6.37 0.89 -11.91
CA GLY A 105 6.11 0.13 -13.13
C GLY A 105 5.78 -1.33 -12.82
N ASP A 106 5.71 -2.16 -13.86
CA ASP A 106 5.41 -3.59 -13.71
C ASP A 106 6.43 -4.31 -12.84
N ARG A 107 7.69 -3.90 -12.91
CA ARG A 107 8.76 -4.48 -12.09
C ARG A 107 8.53 -4.24 -10.61
N GLU A 108 8.24 -3.00 -10.23
CA GLU A 108 7.99 -2.63 -8.84
C GLU A 108 6.73 -3.30 -8.32
N HIS A 109 5.68 -3.35 -9.14
CA HIS A 109 4.46 -4.05 -8.78
C HIS A 109 4.75 -5.54 -8.50
N ALA A 110 5.54 -6.19 -9.36
CA ALA A 110 5.91 -7.59 -9.19
C ALA A 110 6.74 -7.80 -7.91
N GLU A 111 7.65 -6.89 -7.59
CA GLU A 111 8.45 -6.96 -6.37
C GLU A 111 7.57 -6.90 -5.11
N VAL A 112 6.64 -5.95 -5.07
CA VAL A 112 5.73 -5.81 -3.93
C VAL A 112 4.74 -6.97 -3.86
N ARG A 113 4.27 -7.48 -5.01
CA ARG A 113 3.43 -8.67 -5.09
C ARG A 113 4.12 -9.89 -4.47
N GLU A 114 5.39 -10.07 -4.77
CA GLU A 114 6.17 -11.19 -4.22
C GLU A 114 6.23 -11.12 -2.69
N VAL A 115 6.45 -9.93 -2.14
CA VAL A 115 6.47 -9.73 -0.69
C VAL A 115 5.09 -9.97 -0.09
N ALA A 116 4.03 -9.46 -0.72
CA ALA A 116 2.66 -9.65 -0.25
C ALA A 116 2.27 -11.13 -0.24
N ASP A 117 2.64 -11.88 -1.27
CA ASP A 117 2.35 -13.31 -1.35
C ASP A 117 3.11 -14.10 -0.26
N ALA A 118 4.35 -13.72 0.02
CA ALA A 118 5.13 -14.34 1.09
C ALA A 118 4.49 -14.06 2.46
N LEU A 119 4.00 -12.84 2.70
CA LEU A 119 3.30 -12.50 3.94
C LEU A 119 1.99 -13.29 4.08
N ALA A 120 1.26 -13.51 3.00
CA ALA A 120 0.01 -14.27 3.02
C ALA A 120 0.22 -15.70 3.53
N VAL A 121 1.36 -16.31 3.22
CA VAL A 121 1.70 -17.66 3.71
C VAL A 121 1.88 -17.67 5.22
N LEU A 122 2.40 -16.57 5.80
CA LEU A 122 2.68 -16.46 7.23
C LEU A 122 1.46 -16.04 8.05
N LEU A 123 0.47 -15.46 7.41
CA LEU A 123 -0.76 -15.00 8.04
C LEU A 123 -1.89 -16.04 7.89
#